data_8408888dbb0901ef213b1a04c6bf7064
#
_entry.id   8408888dbb0901ef213b1a04c6bf7064
#
_cell.length_a   1.000
_cell.length_b   1.000
_cell.length_c   1.000
_cell.angle_alpha   90.00
_cell.angle_beta   90.00
_cell.angle_gamma   90.00
#
_symmetry.space_group_name_H-M   'P 1'
#
loop_
_entity.id
_entity.type
_entity.pdbx_description
1 polymer ?
#
loop_
_entity_poly.entity_id
_entity_poly.type
_entity_poly.pdbx_seq_one_letter_code
_entity_poly.pdbx_strand_id
1 'polypeptide(L)'
;VTPRHVVVDANVLLSFLVERNVSQRESAKALLVRAEEGDIVAVVTQFVIFEIAYVLQSFYGTPAGQIATLLRELIALPGVLLIDHCSWKTVFEYWPDQVPTIADAAIVAIGVLNRYDAIATFDRKMMKKMKSIGVASYW
;
A
#
# COMPACT_ATOMS: atom_id res chain seq x y z
N VAL A 1 22.09 -5.99 8.20
CA VAL A 1 21.03 -6.68 7.45
C VAL A 1 20.21 -5.67 6.68
N THR A 2 20.05 -5.90 5.37
CA THR A 2 19.23 -5.05 4.52
C THR A 2 17.75 -5.21 4.92
N PRO A 3 17.02 -4.11 5.22
CA PRO A 3 15.61 -4.21 5.56
C PRO A 3 14.79 -4.70 4.37
N ARG A 4 13.74 -5.47 4.66
CA ARG A 4 12.80 -5.90 3.64
C ARG A 4 12.00 -4.70 3.12
N HIS A 5 11.75 -4.66 1.82
CA HIS A 5 10.91 -3.66 1.18
C HIS A 5 9.51 -4.24 0.97
N VAL A 6 8.53 -3.58 1.52
CA VAL A 6 7.13 -4.00 1.49
C VAL A 6 6.28 -2.91 0.84
N VAL A 7 5.65 -3.24 -0.28
CA VAL A 7 4.71 -2.31 -0.94
C VAL A 7 3.39 -2.34 -0.19
N VAL A 8 2.92 -1.18 0.24
CA VAL A 8 1.74 -1.07 1.09
C VAL A 8 0.54 -0.58 0.29
N ASP A 9 -0.52 -1.39 0.26
CA ASP A 9 -1.77 -1.05 -0.41
C ASP A 9 -2.56 0.00 0.37
N ALA A 10 -3.41 0.74 -0.32
CA ALA A 10 -4.21 1.82 0.26
C ALA A 10 -5.09 1.35 1.43
N ASN A 11 -5.66 0.15 1.34
CA ASN A 11 -6.55 -0.36 2.40
C ASN A 11 -5.83 -0.53 3.75
N VAL A 12 -4.54 -0.84 3.74
CA VAL A 12 -3.72 -0.95 4.96
C VAL A 12 -3.56 0.43 5.61
N LEU A 13 -3.19 1.42 4.82
CA LEU A 13 -3.01 2.79 5.32
C LEU A 13 -4.34 3.42 5.74
N LEU A 14 -5.42 3.16 5.01
CA LEU A 14 -6.76 3.60 5.41
C LEU A 14 -7.18 2.99 6.75
N SER A 15 -6.90 1.72 6.98
CA SER A 15 -7.20 1.06 8.26
C SER A 15 -6.38 1.65 9.42
N PHE A 16 -5.20 2.19 9.15
CA PHE A 16 -4.42 2.94 10.12
C PHE A 16 -5.02 4.33 10.40
N LEU A 17 -5.47 5.03 9.36
CA LEU A 17 -5.95 6.40 9.47
C LEU A 17 -7.39 6.53 9.96
N VAL A 18 -8.22 5.51 9.74
CA VAL A 18 -9.65 5.52 10.04
C VAL A 18 -10.02 4.32 10.90
N GLU A 19 -10.84 4.55 11.92
CA GLU A 19 -11.37 3.47 12.77
C GLU A 19 -12.50 2.73 12.06
N ARG A 20 -12.16 1.69 11.30
CA ARG A 20 -13.14 0.88 10.59
C ARG A 20 -13.07 -0.61 10.89
N ASN A 21 -11.90 -1.08 11.34
CA ASN A 21 -11.66 -2.47 11.72
C ASN A 21 -10.49 -2.50 12.69
N VAL A 22 -10.76 -2.88 13.94
CA VAL A 22 -9.76 -2.86 15.01
C VAL A 22 -8.60 -3.78 14.72
N SER A 23 -8.86 -5.00 14.27
CA SER A 23 -7.82 -5.99 13.96
C SER A 23 -6.90 -5.52 12.82
N GLN A 24 -7.48 -4.99 11.75
CA GLN A 24 -6.72 -4.46 10.62
C GLN A 24 -5.92 -3.23 11.02
N ARG A 25 -6.49 -2.36 11.83
CA ARG A 25 -5.78 -1.18 12.35
C ARG A 25 -4.56 -1.57 13.15
N GLU A 26 -4.69 -2.55 14.04
CA GLU A 26 -3.57 -3.05 14.84
C GLU A 26 -2.48 -3.68 13.95
N SER A 27 -2.86 -4.44 12.94
CA SER A 27 -1.92 -5.01 11.97
C SER A 27 -1.20 -3.93 11.15
N ALA A 28 -1.93 -2.92 10.70
CA ALA A 28 -1.36 -1.78 9.96
C ALA A 28 -0.39 -0.98 10.85
N LYS A 29 -0.77 -0.72 12.08
CA LYS A 29 0.08 -0.05 13.06
C LYS A 29 1.36 -0.83 13.33
N ALA A 30 1.26 -2.14 13.52
CA ALA A 30 2.42 -3.00 13.73
C ALA A 30 3.40 -2.95 12.55
N LEU A 31 2.87 -2.93 11.32
CA LEU A 31 3.70 -2.78 10.11
C LEU A 31 4.46 -1.45 10.13
N LEU A 32 3.76 -0.34 10.42
CA LEU A 32 4.38 0.98 10.45
C LEU A 32 5.39 1.14 11.58
N VAL A 33 5.16 0.51 12.73
CA VAL A 33 6.13 0.45 13.83
C VAL A 33 7.40 -0.27 13.39
N ARG A 34 7.28 -1.38 12.67
CA ARG A 34 8.44 -2.10 12.13
C ARG A 34 9.20 -1.26 11.11
N ALA A 35 8.49 -0.46 10.33
CA ALA A 35 9.14 0.49 9.42
C ALA A 35 9.93 1.56 10.19
N GLU A 36 9.33 2.12 11.24
CA GLU A 36 10.00 3.10 12.10
C GLU A 36 11.24 2.52 12.76
N GLU A 37 11.19 1.26 13.17
CA GLU A 37 12.33 0.56 13.78
C GLU A 37 13.41 0.15 12.78
N GLY A 38 13.17 0.30 11.49
CA GLY A 38 14.13 -0.04 10.44
C GLY A 38 14.14 -1.50 10.01
N ASP A 39 13.22 -2.32 10.49
CA ASP A 39 13.11 -3.74 10.10
C ASP A 39 12.60 -3.91 8.68
N ILE A 40 11.74 -3.00 8.25
CA ILE A 40 11.20 -2.95 6.90
C ILE A 40 11.23 -1.53 6.36
N VAL A 41 11.15 -1.40 5.05
CA VAL A 41 10.84 -0.14 4.38
C VAL A 41 9.40 -0.25 3.85
N ALA A 42 8.52 0.61 4.31
CA ALA A 42 7.15 0.68 3.81
C ALA A 42 7.11 1.51 2.53
N VAL A 43 7.00 0.84 1.40
CA VAL A 43 6.99 1.50 0.08
C VAL A 43 5.56 1.93 -0.24
N VAL A 44 5.36 3.23 -0.42
CA VAL A 44 4.06 3.84 -0.72
C VAL A 44 4.14 4.53 -2.07
N THR A 45 3.16 4.25 -2.93
CA THR A 45 3.12 4.83 -4.26
C THR A 45 2.29 6.11 -4.28
N GLN A 46 2.57 7.00 -5.25
CA GLN A 46 1.81 8.24 -5.42
C GLN A 46 0.31 7.98 -5.61
N PHE A 47 -0.04 6.99 -6.42
CA PHE A 47 -1.46 6.71 -6.66
C PHE A 47 -2.18 6.18 -5.42
N VAL A 48 -1.48 5.51 -4.50
CA VAL A 48 -2.04 5.12 -3.19
C VAL A 48 -2.38 6.35 -2.37
N ILE A 49 -1.53 7.36 -2.36
CA ILE A 49 -1.81 8.63 -1.67
C ILE A 49 -3.05 9.30 -2.23
N PHE A 50 -3.18 9.38 -3.57
CA PHE A 50 -4.38 9.94 -4.19
C PHE A 50 -5.64 9.11 -3.87
N GLU A 51 -5.55 7.80 -3.87
CA GLU A 51 -6.66 6.92 -3.49
C GLU A 51 -7.09 7.16 -2.05
N ILE A 52 -6.16 7.26 -1.12
CA ILE A 52 -6.45 7.57 0.29
C ILE A 52 -7.19 8.91 0.41
N ALA A 53 -6.67 9.95 -0.23
CA ALA A 53 -7.30 11.27 -0.22
C ALA A 53 -8.72 11.23 -0.77
N TYR A 54 -8.91 10.53 -1.88
CA TYR A 54 -10.23 10.38 -2.50
C TYR A 54 -11.22 9.66 -1.57
N VAL A 55 -10.82 8.55 -0.96
CA VAL A 55 -11.68 7.80 -0.04
C VAL A 55 -12.02 8.61 1.21
N LEU A 56 -11.04 9.28 1.80
CA LEU A 56 -11.28 10.12 2.98
C LEU A 56 -12.28 11.24 2.68
N GLN A 57 -12.15 11.89 1.53
CA GLN A 57 -13.04 12.97 1.13
C GLN A 57 -14.42 12.45 0.73
N SER A 58 -14.49 11.46 -0.17
CA SER A 58 -15.73 11.03 -0.82
C SER A 58 -16.54 10.07 0.01
N PHE A 59 -15.90 9.17 0.77
CA PHE A 59 -16.58 8.16 1.56
C PHE A 59 -16.78 8.59 3.01
N TYR A 60 -15.73 9.16 3.63
CA TYR A 60 -15.77 9.55 5.04
C TYR A 60 -16.12 11.02 5.27
N GLY A 61 -16.20 11.83 4.22
CA GLY A 61 -16.52 13.25 4.33
C GLY A 61 -15.49 14.06 5.12
N THR A 62 -14.24 13.59 5.17
CA THR A 62 -13.19 14.26 5.93
C THR A 62 -12.84 15.62 5.29
N PRO A 63 -12.77 16.70 6.07
CA PRO A 63 -12.39 18.02 5.54
C PRO A 63 -11.00 18.01 4.91
N ALA A 64 -10.82 18.75 3.82
CA ALA A 64 -9.57 18.79 3.06
C ALA A 64 -8.36 19.16 3.91
N GLY A 65 -8.51 20.11 4.83
CA GLY A 65 -7.42 20.51 5.75
C GLY A 65 -6.97 19.39 6.67
N GLN A 66 -7.90 18.58 7.16
CA GLN A 66 -7.60 17.40 7.97
C GLN A 66 -6.91 16.32 7.13
N ILE A 67 -7.37 16.10 5.91
CA ILE A 67 -6.73 15.15 4.97
C ILE A 67 -5.28 15.58 4.73
N ALA A 68 -5.04 16.85 4.46
CA ALA A 68 -3.70 17.37 4.23
C ALA A 68 -2.77 17.10 5.42
N THR A 69 -3.26 17.32 6.65
CA THR A 69 -2.49 17.04 7.87
C THR A 69 -2.17 15.55 7.99
N LEU A 70 -3.17 14.68 7.80
CA LEU A 70 -2.99 13.22 7.88
C LEU A 70 -1.97 12.71 6.86
N LEU A 71 -2.08 13.15 5.60
CA LEU A 71 -1.16 12.72 4.55
C LEU A 71 0.25 13.25 4.76
N ARG A 72 0.39 14.49 5.22
CA ARG A 72 1.70 15.06 5.54
C ARG A 72 2.41 14.27 6.63
N GLU A 73 1.68 13.89 7.67
CA GLU A 73 2.22 13.08 8.77
C GLU A 73 2.57 11.66 8.30
N LEU A 74 1.70 11.03 7.50
CA LEU A 74 1.93 9.70 6.95
C LEU A 74 3.21 9.65 6.11
N ILE A 75 3.37 10.59 5.19
CA ILE A 75 4.53 10.65 4.30
C ILE A 75 5.83 10.91 5.10
N ALA A 76 5.73 11.63 6.20
CA ALA A 76 6.87 11.95 7.06
C ALA A 76 7.24 10.84 8.07
N LEU A 77 6.46 9.76 8.18
CA LEU A 77 6.78 8.68 9.09
C LEU A 77 8.14 8.05 8.76
N PRO A 78 8.98 7.78 9.77
CA PRO A 78 10.24 7.06 9.54
C PRO A 78 9.97 5.70 8.90
N GLY A 79 10.81 5.31 7.94
CA GLY A 79 10.69 4.05 7.23
C GLY A 79 9.63 4.02 6.12
N VAL A 80 8.91 5.11 5.89
CA VAL A 80 8.01 5.26 4.73
C VAL A 80 8.81 5.83 3.56
N LEU A 81 8.83 5.11 2.46
CA LEU A 81 9.45 5.52 1.20
C LEU A 81 8.36 5.80 0.17
N LEU A 82 8.19 7.07 -0.18
CA LEU A 82 7.25 7.47 -1.23
C LEU A 82 7.91 7.33 -2.59
N ILE A 83 7.30 6.59 -3.50
CA ILE A 83 7.78 6.40 -4.85
C ILE A 83 6.76 6.87 -5.89
N ASP A 84 7.24 7.36 -7.01
CA ASP A 84 6.40 7.87 -8.11
C ASP A 84 6.57 7.13 -9.44
N HIS A 85 7.50 6.18 -9.50
CA HIS A 85 7.73 5.40 -10.71
C HIS A 85 6.69 4.28 -10.88
N CYS A 86 6.12 4.18 -12.08
CA CYS A 86 5.22 3.10 -12.47
C CYS A 86 5.45 2.75 -13.94
N SER A 87 5.78 1.50 -14.23
CA SER A 87 5.93 1.02 -15.60
C SER A 87 4.60 0.53 -16.14
N TRP A 88 4.02 1.25 -17.08
CA TRP A 88 2.75 0.85 -17.70
C TRP A 88 2.88 -0.44 -18.50
N LYS A 89 4.02 -0.69 -19.11
CA LYS A 89 4.30 -1.97 -19.76
C LYS A 89 4.13 -3.13 -18.78
N THR A 90 4.70 -3.02 -17.59
CA THR A 90 4.59 -4.04 -16.56
C THR A 90 3.15 -4.14 -16.01
N VAL A 91 2.47 -3.02 -15.81
CA VAL A 91 1.05 -3.02 -15.42
C VAL A 91 0.21 -3.82 -16.39
N PHE A 92 0.39 -3.61 -17.69
CA PHE A 92 -0.38 -4.30 -18.73
C PHE A 92 -0.02 -5.78 -18.89
N GLU A 93 1.09 -6.22 -18.34
CA GLU A 93 1.39 -7.66 -18.25
C GLU A 93 0.46 -8.39 -17.27
N TYR A 94 -0.06 -7.68 -16.28
CA TYR A 94 -0.96 -8.24 -15.26
C TYR A 94 -2.42 -7.84 -15.44
N TRP A 95 -2.68 -6.63 -15.88
CA TRP A 95 -4.02 -6.09 -16.02
C TRP A 95 -4.51 -6.16 -17.47
N PRO A 96 -5.76 -6.52 -17.73
CA PRO A 96 -6.79 -6.94 -16.77
C PRO A 96 -6.84 -8.45 -16.52
N ASP A 97 -6.04 -9.26 -17.21
CA ASP A 97 -6.24 -10.72 -17.28
C ASP A 97 -5.92 -11.44 -15.97
N GLN A 98 -4.76 -11.18 -15.38
CA GLN A 98 -4.33 -11.83 -14.15
C GLN A 98 -4.79 -11.08 -12.90
N VAL A 99 -4.81 -9.76 -12.95
CA VAL A 99 -5.26 -8.88 -11.86
C VAL A 99 -6.35 -7.97 -12.41
N PRO A 100 -7.62 -8.11 -11.97
CA PRO A 100 -8.74 -7.47 -12.66
C PRO A 100 -8.89 -5.97 -12.41
N THR A 101 -8.29 -5.41 -11.37
CA THR A 101 -8.32 -3.97 -11.12
C THR A 101 -6.99 -3.31 -11.45
N ILE A 102 -7.03 -2.14 -12.06
CA ILE A 102 -5.82 -1.43 -12.50
C ILE A 102 -4.94 -1.01 -11.31
N ALA A 103 -5.55 -0.60 -10.20
CA ALA A 103 -4.81 -0.18 -9.00
C ALA A 103 -4.04 -1.36 -8.40
N ASP A 104 -4.67 -2.53 -8.28
CA ASP A 104 -4.02 -3.74 -7.78
C ASP A 104 -2.91 -4.21 -8.73
N ALA A 105 -3.15 -4.15 -10.03
CA ALA A 105 -2.15 -4.49 -11.03
C ALA A 105 -0.93 -3.56 -10.95
N ALA A 106 -1.15 -2.28 -10.69
CA ALA A 106 -0.06 -1.33 -10.51
C ALA A 106 0.78 -1.63 -9.26
N ILE A 107 0.14 -2.00 -8.15
CA ILE A 107 0.84 -2.44 -6.93
C ILE A 107 1.70 -3.67 -7.22
N VAL A 108 1.13 -4.67 -7.89
CA VAL A 108 1.86 -5.88 -8.27
C VAL A 108 3.03 -5.56 -9.18
N ALA A 109 2.81 -4.75 -10.21
CA ALA A 109 3.84 -4.34 -11.17
C ALA A 109 5.02 -3.65 -10.49
N ILE A 110 4.76 -2.76 -9.55
CA ILE A 110 5.79 -2.05 -8.78
C ILE A 110 6.59 -3.03 -7.93
N GLY A 111 5.90 -3.95 -7.25
CA GLY A 111 6.56 -4.97 -6.44
C GLY A 111 7.48 -5.86 -7.25
N VAL A 112 7.01 -6.36 -8.40
CA VAL A 112 7.77 -7.24 -9.27
C VAL A 112 8.92 -6.52 -9.95
N LEU A 113 8.66 -5.34 -10.53
CA LEU A 113 9.67 -4.57 -11.25
C LEU A 113 10.87 -4.19 -10.38
N ASN A 114 10.60 -3.81 -9.14
CA ASN A 114 11.64 -3.38 -8.21
C ASN A 114 12.17 -4.52 -7.34
N ARG A 115 11.67 -5.73 -7.52
CA ARG A 115 12.04 -6.92 -6.73
C ARG A 115 11.85 -6.69 -5.23
N TYR A 116 10.77 -6.01 -4.88
CA TYR A 116 10.41 -5.80 -3.48
C TYR A 116 9.99 -7.13 -2.83
N ASP A 117 10.19 -7.25 -1.53
CA ASP A 117 10.08 -8.53 -0.82
C ASP A 117 8.65 -9.02 -0.66
N ALA A 118 7.69 -8.12 -0.48
CA ALA A 118 6.29 -8.48 -0.26
C ALA A 118 5.35 -7.31 -0.54
N ILE A 119 4.06 -7.63 -0.65
CA ILE A 119 2.98 -6.65 -0.71
C ILE A 119 2.11 -6.82 0.53
N ALA A 120 1.84 -5.72 1.23
CA ALA A 120 0.92 -5.69 2.35
C ALA A 120 -0.46 -5.21 1.88
N THR A 121 -1.44 -6.10 1.94
CA THR A 121 -2.84 -5.80 1.63
C THR A 121 -3.76 -6.60 2.54
N PHE A 122 -4.93 -6.07 2.85
CA PHE A 122 -5.99 -6.80 3.54
C PHE A 122 -6.99 -7.46 2.58
N ASP A 123 -6.86 -7.19 1.28
CA ASP A 123 -7.75 -7.75 0.26
C ASP A 123 -7.40 -9.22 0.00
N ARG A 124 -8.28 -10.13 0.46
CA ARG A 124 -8.08 -11.58 0.33
C ARG A 124 -8.09 -12.05 -1.13
N LYS A 125 -8.91 -11.41 -1.97
CA LYS A 125 -8.94 -11.74 -3.41
C LYS A 125 -7.61 -11.39 -4.07
N MET A 126 -7.07 -10.22 -3.73
CA MET A 126 -5.74 -9.81 -4.20
C MET A 126 -4.66 -10.75 -3.69
N MET A 127 -4.69 -11.14 -2.42
CA MET A 127 -3.73 -12.11 -1.87
C MET A 127 -3.75 -13.44 -2.63
N LYS A 128 -4.93 -13.96 -2.98
CA LYS A 128 -5.05 -15.17 -3.80
C LYS A 128 -4.45 -15.00 -5.18
N LYS A 129 -4.69 -13.87 -5.83
CA LYS A 129 -4.10 -13.57 -7.14
C LYS A 129 -2.58 -13.47 -7.05
N MET A 130 -2.07 -12.78 -6.04
CA MET A 130 -0.62 -12.67 -5.78
C MET A 130 0.01 -14.05 -5.64
N LYS A 131 -0.59 -14.94 -4.86
CA LYS A 131 -0.12 -16.31 -4.67
C LYS A 131 -0.07 -17.07 -6.00
N SER A 132 -1.09 -16.93 -6.84
CA SER A 132 -1.17 -17.63 -8.13
C SER A 132 -0.10 -17.17 -9.12
N ILE A 133 0.41 -15.97 -9.00
CA ILE A 133 1.44 -15.39 -9.88
C ILE A 133 2.82 -15.30 -9.21
N GLY A 134 2.99 -15.90 -8.02
CA GLY A 134 4.27 -15.98 -7.34
C GLY A 134 4.73 -14.70 -6.63
N VAL A 135 3.80 -13.82 -6.27
CA VAL A 135 4.09 -12.59 -5.52
C VAL A 135 3.80 -12.80 -4.05
N ALA A 136 4.77 -12.47 -3.19
CA ALA A 136 4.67 -12.71 -1.76
C ALA A 136 3.75 -11.71 -1.06
N SER A 137 2.94 -12.22 -0.12
CA SER A 137 2.16 -11.39 0.80
C SER A 137 2.96 -11.14 2.08
N TYR A 138 2.78 -9.95 2.66
CA TYR A 138 3.40 -9.60 3.94
C TYR A 138 2.81 -10.41 5.11
N TRP A 139 1.50 -10.67 5.07
CA TRP A 139 0.80 -11.51 6.04
C TRP A 139 0.48 -12.90 5.52
#